data_d7b2b8967343a587c1cc040263a4fe4d
#
_entry.id   d7b2b8967343a587c1cc040263a4fe4d
#
_cell.length_a   1.000
_cell.length_b   1.000
_cell.length_c   1.000
_cell.angle_alpha   90.00
_cell.angle_beta   90.00
_cell.angle_gamma   90.00
#
_symmetry.space_group_name_H-M   'P 1'
#
loop_
_entity.id
_entity.type
_entity.pdbx_description
1 polymer ?
#
loop_
_entity_poly.entity_id
_entity_poly.type
_entity_poly.pdbx_seq_one_letter_code
_entity_poly.pdbx_strand_id
1 'polypeptide(L)'
;MINVGIVGSTGYGGCELVRFLLTHPNVNIEWVSSRTYSDQEYSDVYKSYFTLLDQKCVDEDIEKYLDNVDVVFFATPQGVCAKMVNENVLKKVKVIDLSADYRIKDVETYESWYGIKHASPEFIQEAVYGLCEINREGVKNARLIANPGCYPTCSILSIYPLAKAGLIDMDTLIIDAKSGTSGAGRGAKVQNLYCEVNESIKAYGVASHRHTPEIEEQLGYASSSKVLLNFTPHLIPMNRGILITAYASLKKGVSEEDVKKAYDLYKDEYFVRVLKEGNVPEVRNVKCSNFVDVAYKVDPRTHRVIMMGAMDNLVKGAAGQAIQNMNIMFGLDEKTGLMLAPAVL
;
A
#
# COMPACT_ATOMS: atom_id res chain seq x y z
N MET A 1 24.84 -3.96 -6.47
CA MET A 1 23.51 -4.49 -6.84
C MET A 1 22.87 -5.02 -5.59
N ILE A 2 21.58 -4.79 -5.42
CA ILE A 2 20.77 -5.37 -4.33
C ILE A 2 20.16 -6.66 -4.87
N ASN A 3 20.45 -7.79 -4.26
CA ASN A 3 19.87 -9.07 -4.64
C ASN A 3 18.53 -9.27 -3.95
N VAL A 4 17.51 -9.59 -4.71
CA VAL A 4 16.11 -9.61 -4.27
C VAL A 4 15.49 -10.99 -4.42
N GLY A 5 14.83 -11.47 -3.35
CA GLY A 5 13.90 -12.59 -3.41
C GLY A 5 12.45 -12.11 -3.35
N ILE A 6 11.54 -12.77 -4.08
CA ILE A 6 10.13 -12.40 -4.11
C ILE A 6 9.26 -13.63 -3.80
N VAL A 7 8.62 -13.64 -2.63
CA VAL A 7 7.64 -14.66 -2.24
C VAL A 7 6.26 -14.26 -2.76
N GLY A 8 5.57 -15.19 -3.42
CA GLY A 8 4.25 -14.94 -4.00
C GLY A 8 4.28 -14.12 -5.29
N SER A 9 5.36 -14.25 -6.07
CA SER A 9 5.63 -13.50 -7.30
C SER A 9 4.53 -13.59 -8.35
N THR A 10 3.73 -14.66 -8.36
CA THR A 10 2.67 -14.91 -9.34
C THR A 10 1.30 -14.34 -8.95
N GLY A 11 1.18 -13.68 -7.79
CA GLY A 11 0.05 -12.79 -7.46
C GLY A 11 0.16 -11.45 -8.18
N TYR A 12 -0.91 -10.64 -8.22
CA TYR A 12 -0.87 -9.33 -8.88
C TYR A 12 0.17 -8.38 -8.27
N GLY A 13 0.27 -8.32 -6.93
CA GLY A 13 1.29 -7.50 -6.26
C GLY A 13 2.71 -8.00 -6.55
N GLY A 14 2.92 -9.33 -6.53
CA GLY A 14 4.22 -9.94 -6.85
C GLY A 14 4.62 -9.73 -8.31
N CYS A 15 3.68 -9.90 -9.25
CA CYS A 15 3.90 -9.62 -10.67
C CYS A 15 4.26 -8.14 -10.92
N GLU A 16 3.66 -7.24 -10.18
CA GLU A 16 3.98 -5.82 -10.26
C GLU A 16 5.36 -5.49 -9.67
N LEU A 17 5.77 -6.18 -8.58
CA LEU A 17 7.15 -6.11 -8.07
C LEU A 17 8.14 -6.54 -9.14
N VAL A 18 7.93 -7.71 -9.77
CA VAL A 18 8.78 -8.20 -10.86
C VAL A 18 8.88 -7.16 -11.98
N ARG A 19 7.76 -6.56 -12.40
CA ARG A 19 7.72 -5.56 -13.47
C ARG A 19 8.63 -4.37 -13.20
N PHE A 20 8.63 -3.84 -12.00
CA PHE A 20 9.46 -2.69 -11.64
C PHE A 20 10.92 -3.08 -11.37
N LEU A 21 11.14 -4.21 -10.69
CA LEU A 21 12.48 -4.63 -10.29
C LEU A 21 13.33 -5.09 -11.48
N LEU A 22 12.73 -5.63 -12.54
CA LEU A 22 13.44 -5.97 -13.79
C LEU A 22 14.11 -4.75 -14.47
N THR A 23 13.55 -3.57 -14.29
CA THR A 23 14.10 -2.34 -14.86
C THR A 23 14.80 -1.45 -13.85
N HIS A 24 14.90 -1.91 -12.60
CA HIS A 24 15.52 -1.14 -11.53
C HIS A 24 17.07 -1.17 -11.66
N PRO A 25 17.77 -0.02 -11.77
CA PRO A 25 19.19 0.02 -12.14
C PRO A 25 20.13 -0.58 -11.08
N ASN A 26 19.68 -0.74 -9.84
CA ASN A 26 20.48 -1.21 -8.72
C ASN A 26 20.04 -2.59 -8.18
N VAL A 27 19.14 -3.30 -8.88
CA VAL A 27 18.56 -4.55 -8.40
C VAL A 27 18.88 -5.71 -9.33
N ASN A 28 19.09 -6.88 -8.73
CA ASN A 28 19.09 -8.18 -9.38
C ASN A 28 18.01 -9.05 -8.73
N ILE A 29 17.09 -9.60 -9.52
CA ILE A 29 16.11 -10.59 -9.04
C ILE A 29 16.81 -11.94 -8.98
N GLU A 30 17.17 -12.38 -7.78
CA GLU A 30 17.88 -13.63 -7.57
C GLU A 30 16.96 -14.83 -7.71
N TRP A 31 15.76 -14.73 -7.13
CA TRP A 31 14.73 -15.75 -7.25
C TRP A 31 13.32 -15.20 -7.10
N VAL A 32 12.37 -15.92 -7.70
CA VAL A 32 10.93 -15.69 -7.57
C VAL A 32 10.27 -16.98 -7.07
N SER A 33 9.38 -16.91 -6.09
CA SER A 33 8.70 -18.10 -5.57
C SER A 33 7.21 -18.09 -5.83
N SER A 34 6.65 -19.28 -5.99
CA SER A 34 5.22 -19.50 -6.12
C SER A 34 4.83 -20.87 -5.61
N ARG A 35 3.87 -20.92 -4.67
CA ARG A 35 3.31 -22.19 -4.19
C ARG A 35 2.62 -23.00 -5.29
N THR A 36 1.89 -22.30 -6.17
CA THR A 36 1.07 -22.95 -7.21
C THR A 36 1.87 -23.34 -8.44
N TYR A 37 2.96 -22.63 -8.74
CA TYR A 37 3.72 -22.75 -9.96
C TYR A 37 5.22 -23.07 -9.69
N SER A 38 5.51 -23.77 -8.57
CA SER A 38 6.87 -24.23 -8.28
C SER A 38 7.41 -25.09 -9.43
N ASP A 39 8.68 -24.94 -9.77
CA ASP A 39 9.40 -25.56 -10.90
C ASP A 39 8.92 -25.20 -12.31
N GLN A 40 7.94 -24.30 -12.45
CA GLN A 40 7.51 -23.77 -13.75
C GLN A 40 8.25 -22.48 -14.08
N GLU A 41 8.55 -22.29 -15.37
CA GLU A 41 9.12 -21.03 -15.85
C GLU A 41 8.15 -19.85 -15.56
N TYR A 42 8.69 -18.77 -15.04
CA TYR A 42 7.86 -17.58 -14.72
C TYR A 42 7.13 -17.05 -15.95
N SER A 43 7.79 -17.09 -17.11
CA SER A 43 7.22 -16.72 -18.41
C SER A 43 6.11 -17.67 -18.89
N ASP A 44 6.00 -18.89 -18.36
CA ASP A 44 4.85 -19.76 -18.63
C ASP A 44 3.59 -19.33 -17.88
N VAL A 45 3.75 -18.74 -16.71
CA VAL A 45 2.64 -18.18 -15.94
C VAL A 45 2.20 -16.83 -16.53
N TYR A 46 3.17 -16.01 -16.92
CA TYR A 46 2.96 -14.69 -17.50
C TYR A 46 3.73 -14.53 -18.82
N LYS A 47 3.10 -14.83 -19.94
CA LYS A 47 3.71 -14.80 -21.28
C LYS A 47 4.37 -13.48 -21.67
N SER A 48 3.94 -12.36 -21.04
CA SER A 48 4.56 -11.04 -21.22
C SER A 48 5.99 -10.94 -20.70
N TYR A 49 6.45 -11.89 -19.90
CA TYR A 49 7.83 -11.93 -19.39
C TYR A 49 8.74 -12.86 -20.16
N PHE A 50 8.28 -13.44 -21.27
CA PHE A 50 9.11 -14.25 -22.17
C PHE A 50 10.35 -13.45 -22.63
N THR A 51 11.52 -14.01 -22.50
CA THR A 51 12.85 -13.39 -22.70
C THR A 51 13.24 -12.28 -21.72
N LEU A 52 12.36 -11.88 -20.81
CA LEU A 52 12.65 -10.86 -19.80
C LEU A 52 13.03 -11.45 -18.44
N LEU A 53 12.42 -12.58 -18.09
CA LEU A 53 12.70 -13.31 -16.85
C LEU A 53 12.61 -14.81 -17.11
N ASP A 54 13.74 -15.40 -17.48
CA ASP A 54 13.88 -16.82 -17.77
C ASP A 54 14.33 -17.57 -16.51
N GLN A 55 13.48 -17.53 -15.47
CA GLN A 55 13.70 -18.22 -14.19
C GLN A 55 12.51 -19.10 -13.88
N LYS A 56 12.79 -20.26 -13.27
CA LYS A 56 11.76 -21.09 -12.65
C LYS A 56 11.34 -20.52 -11.31
N CYS A 57 10.05 -20.62 -11.01
CA CYS A 57 9.56 -20.32 -9.67
C CYS A 57 10.13 -21.38 -8.69
N VAL A 58 10.78 -20.92 -7.62
CA VAL A 58 11.19 -21.79 -6.51
C VAL A 58 10.03 -22.07 -5.56
N ASP A 59 10.20 -23.04 -4.65
CA ASP A 59 9.23 -23.34 -3.60
C ASP A 59 9.17 -22.23 -2.54
N GLU A 60 8.29 -22.40 -1.54
CA GLU A 60 8.10 -21.42 -0.45
C GLU A 60 9.06 -21.63 0.75
N ASP A 61 9.99 -22.59 0.70
CA ASP A 61 11.01 -22.81 1.74
C ASP A 61 12.15 -21.79 1.57
N ILE A 62 11.87 -20.54 1.95
CA ILE A 62 12.77 -19.40 1.72
C ILE A 62 14.13 -19.55 2.39
N GLU A 63 14.23 -20.32 3.50
CA GLU A 63 15.49 -20.47 4.23
C GLU A 63 16.59 -21.07 3.37
N LYS A 64 16.23 -21.85 2.34
CA LYS A 64 17.18 -22.42 1.35
C LYS A 64 17.82 -21.37 0.46
N TYR A 65 17.20 -20.19 0.31
CA TYR A 65 17.55 -19.20 -0.70
C TYR A 65 18.04 -17.87 -0.11
N LEU A 66 18.20 -17.77 1.22
CA LEU A 66 18.54 -16.51 1.89
C LEU A 66 19.99 -16.08 1.70
N ASP A 67 20.92 -17.01 1.47
CA ASP A 67 22.35 -16.70 1.50
C ASP A 67 22.81 -15.79 0.35
N ASN A 68 22.03 -15.67 -0.72
CA ASN A 68 22.36 -14.89 -1.91
C ASN A 68 21.48 -13.63 -2.08
N VAL A 69 20.66 -13.27 -1.11
CA VAL A 69 19.78 -12.11 -1.20
C VAL A 69 19.99 -11.14 -0.07
N ASP A 70 19.74 -9.86 -0.33
CA ASP A 70 19.84 -8.77 0.62
C ASP A 70 18.46 -8.41 1.21
N VAL A 71 17.39 -8.63 0.43
CA VAL A 71 16.01 -8.33 0.81
C VAL A 71 15.03 -9.32 0.21
N VAL A 72 14.00 -9.67 1.00
CA VAL A 72 12.89 -10.51 0.57
C VAL A 72 11.59 -9.72 0.64
N PHE A 73 10.86 -9.69 -0.48
CA PHE A 73 9.50 -9.16 -0.55
C PHE A 73 8.48 -10.29 -0.37
N PHE A 74 7.51 -10.06 0.51
CA PHE A 74 6.39 -10.97 0.71
C PHE A 74 5.11 -10.40 0.08
N ALA A 75 4.79 -10.83 -1.14
CA ALA A 75 3.54 -10.50 -1.82
C ALA A 75 2.48 -11.60 -1.63
N THR A 76 2.25 -11.99 -0.38
CA THR A 76 1.47 -13.14 0.03
C THR A 76 0.16 -12.75 0.71
N PRO A 77 -0.81 -13.68 0.83
CA PRO A 77 -1.95 -13.47 1.73
C PRO A 77 -1.51 -13.31 3.19
N GLN A 78 -2.36 -12.65 4.00
CA GLN A 78 -2.11 -12.51 5.45
C GLN A 78 -1.89 -13.87 6.13
N GLY A 79 -1.04 -13.87 7.17
CA GLY A 79 -0.65 -15.04 7.94
C GLY A 79 0.46 -15.88 7.31
N VAL A 80 0.89 -15.57 6.09
CA VAL A 80 1.98 -16.31 5.43
C VAL A 80 3.34 -15.74 5.81
N CYS A 81 3.52 -14.43 5.71
CA CYS A 81 4.76 -13.76 6.08
C CYS A 81 5.09 -14.02 7.56
N ALA A 82 4.12 -13.85 8.46
CA ALA A 82 4.29 -14.10 9.89
C ALA A 82 4.70 -15.55 10.24
N LYS A 83 4.39 -16.54 9.41
CA LYS A 83 4.84 -17.93 9.61
C LYS A 83 6.28 -18.18 9.15
N MET A 84 6.77 -17.39 8.20
CA MET A 84 8.09 -17.57 7.59
C MET A 84 9.14 -16.67 8.25
N VAL A 85 8.76 -15.50 8.75
CA VAL A 85 9.67 -14.58 9.41
C VAL A 85 10.00 -15.06 10.81
N ASN A 86 11.29 -15.17 11.07
CA ASN A 86 11.88 -15.50 12.36
C ASN A 86 13.22 -14.75 12.52
N GLU A 87 13.85 -14.86 13.70
CA GLU A 87 15.10 -14.16 13.99
C GLU A 87 16.25 -14.59 13.06
N ASN A 88 16.26 -15.84 12.57
CA ASN A 88 17.30 -16.31 11.63
C ASN A 88 17.14 -15.62 10.27
N VAL A 89 15.92 -15.46 9.80
CA VAL A 89 15.61 -14.73 8.55
C VAL A 89 16.04 -13.27 8.69
N LEU A 90 15.61 -12.59 9.78
CA LEU A 90 15.89 -11.17 9.99
C LEU A 90 17.37 -10.84 10.28
N LYS A 91 18.17 -11.82 10.68
CA LYS A 91 19.63 -11.68 10.77
C LYS A 91 20.35 -11.75 9.43
N LYS A 92 19.76 -12.43 8.46
CA LYS A 92 20.37 -12.64 7.14
C LYS A 92 19.93 -11.57 6.12
N VAL A 93 18.64 -11.24 6.12
CA VAL A 93 18.04 -10.37 5.08
C VAL A 93 17.10 -9.34 5.68
N LYS A 94 16.91 -8.25 4.96
CA LYS A 94 15.80 -7.33 5.22
C LYS A 94 14.49 -7.90 4.66
N VAL A 95 13.38 -7.61 5.32
CA VAL A 95 12.05 -8.10 4.93
C VAL A 95 11.10 -6.95 4.66
N ILE A 96 10.38 -7.00 3.54
CA ILE A 96 9.30 -6.06 3.20
C ILE A 96 8.03 -6.87 2.99
N ASP A 97 7.11 -6.77 3.94
CA ASP A 97 5.84 -7.50 3.93
C ASP A 97 4.72 -6.65 3.32
N LEU A 98 4.18 -7.10 2.19
CA LEU A 98 3.02 -6.48 1.54
C LEU A 98 1.70 -7.05 2.07
N SER A 99 1.75 -8.08 2.93
CA SER A 99 0.57 -8.58 3.64
C SER A 99 0.18 -7.65 4.79
N ALA A 100 -0.75 -8.06 5.61
CA ALA A 100 -1.20 -7.24 6.74
C ALA A 100 -0.55 -7.63 8.08
N ASP A 101 0.36 -8.60 8.08
CA ASP A 101 0.76 -9.30 9.30
C ASP A 101 1.40 -8.38 10.34
N TYR A 102 2.11 -7.34 9.92
CA TYR A 102 2.83 -6.46 10.84
C TYR A 102 2.35 -5.00 10.87
N ARG A 103 1.20 -4.69 10.23
CA ARG A 103 0.71 -3.31 10.09
C ARG A 103 0.09 -2.74 11.35
N ILE A 104 -0.59 -3.58 12.14
CA ILE A 104 -1.35 -3.20 13.32
C ILE A 104 -0.55 -3.58 14.56
N LYS A 105 -0.28 -2.62 15.45
CA LYS A 105 0.57 -2.82 16.62
C LYS A 105 -0.10 -3.63 17.73
N ASP A 106 -1.42 -3.56 17.83
CA ASP A 106 -2.17 -4.35 18.78
C ASP A 106 -2.55 -5.72 18.20
N VAL A 107 -1.99 -6.78 18.81
CA VAL A 107 -2.18 -8.17 18.38
C VAL A 107 -3.65 -8.60 18.43
N GLU A 108 -4.38 -8.21 19.47
CA GLU A 108 -5.79 -8.57 19.65
C GLU A 108 -6.65 -7.93 18.56
N THR A 109 -6.38 -6.68 18.20
CA THR A 109 -7.03 -6.00 17.08
C THR A 109 -6.73 -6.70 15.76
N TYR A 110 -5.46 -7.06 15.49
CA TYR A 110 -5.12 -7.83 14.28
C TYR A 110 -5.90 -9.14 14.23
N GLU A 111 -5.84 -9.95 15.29
CA GLU A 111 -6.48 -11.26 15.32
C GLU A 111 -8.01 -11.19 15.17
N SER A 112 -8.64 -10.18 15.77
CA SER A 112 -10.09 -10.00 15.68
C SER A 112 -10.56 -9.59 14.28
N TRP A 113 -9.81 -8.69 13.61
CA TRP A 113 -10.19 -8.20 12.29
C TRP A 113 -9.81 -9.16 11.15
N TYR A 114 -8.73 -9.93 11.32
CA TYR A 114 -8.28 -10.88 10.29
C TYR A 114 -8.80 -12.30 10.53
N GLY A 115 -9.28 -12.63 11.73
CA GLY A 115 -9.83 -13.94 12.08
C GLY A 115 -8.77 -15.05 12.13
N ILE A 116 -7.51 -14.72 12.35
CA ILE A 116 -6.39 -15.66 12.43
C ILE A 116 -5.49 -15.29 13.60
N LYS A 117 -4.82 -16.30 14.18
CA LYS A 117 -3.78 -16.08 15.18
C LYS A 117 -2.49 -15.60 14.52
N HIS A 118 -1.84 -14.60 15.12
CA HIS A 118 -0.57 -14.10 14.63
C HIS A 118 0.54 -15.12 14.93
N ALA A 119 1.32 -15.49 13.91
CA ALA A 119 2.31 -16.56 14.05
C ALA A 119 3.64 -16.10 14.68
N SER A 120 3.96 -14.79 14.63
CA SER A 120 5.19 -14.21 15.18
C SER A 120 4.92 -12.82 15.79
N PRO A 121 4.10 -12.75 16.85
CA PRO A 121 3.69 -11.46 17.43
C PRO A 121 4.86 -10.67 18.05
N GLU A 122 5.95 -11.32 18.38
CA GLU A 122 7.18 -10.71 18.93
C GLU A 122 7.80 -9.68 17.99
N PHE A 123 7.60 -9.80 16.67
CA PHE A 123 8.16 -8.87 15.69
C PHE A 123 7.24 -7.69 15.36
N ILE A 124 5.98 -7.69 15.80
CA ILE A 124 5.02 -6.62 15.49
C ILE A 124 5.52 -5.25 15.96
N GLN A 125 6.09 -5.18 17.18
CA GLN A 125 6.56 -3.91 17.74
C GLN A 125 7.80 -3.39 17.01
N GLU A 126 8.65 -4.28 16.53
CA GLU A 126 9.84 -3.93 15.76
C GLU A 126 9.52 -3.48 14.33
N ALA A 127 8.52 -4.09 13.71
CA ALA A 127 8.15 -3.81 12.33
C ALA A 127 7.84 -2.31 12.14
N VAL A 128 8.39 -1.71 11.10
CA VAL A 128 8.17 -0.31 10.78
C VAL A 128 7.07 -0.17 9.73
N TYR A 129 6.08 0.67 10.00
CA TYR A 129 5.02 0.97 9.02
C TYR A 129 5.60 1.77 7.85
N GLY A 130 5.62 1.16 6.68
CA GLY A 130 6.36 1.62 5.51
C GLY A 130 5.61 2.62 4.63
N LEU A 131 4.94 3.61 5.21
CA LEU A 131 4.45 4.77 4.46
C LEU A 131 5.54 5.86 4.51
N CYS A 132 6.36 5.89 3.44
CA CYS A 132 7.62 6.65 3.40
C CYS A 132 7.44 8.13 3.74
N GLU A 133 6.38 8.76 3.24
CA GLU A 133 6.13 10.19 3.39
C GLU A 133 5.88 10.63 4.84
N ILE A 134 5.50 9.70 5.69
CA ILE A 134 5.24 10.00 7.11
C ILE A 134 6.25 9.34 8.05
N ASN A 135 7.03 8.35 7.60
CA ASN A 135 7.89 7.56 8.47
C ASN A 135 9.27 7.22 7.85
N ARG A 136 9.82 8.12 7.03
CA ARG A 136 11.07 7.91 6.28
C ARG A 136 12.25 7.52 7.16
N GLU A 137 12.44 8.18 8.30
CA GLU A 137 13.55 7.88 9.21
C GLU A 137 13.41 6.49 9.87
N GLY A 138 12.19 6.07 10.19
CA GLY A 138 11.92 4.71 10.67
C GLY A 138 12.26 3.66 9.61
N VAL A 139 11.83 3.89 8.37
CA VAL A 139 12.10 2.99 7.23
C VAL A 139 13.60 2.80 6.98
N LYS A 140 14.40 3.87 7.05
CA LYS A 140 15.84 3.86 6.81
C LYS A 140 16.59 2.85 7.70
N ASN A 141 16.16 2.70 8.94
CA ASN A 141 16.83 1.88 9.94
C ASN A 141 16.16 0.49 10.13
N ALA A 142 15.09 0.21 9.41
CA ALA A 142 14.32 -1.01 9.59
C ALA A 142 15.01 -2.25 9.00
N ARG A 143 14.77 -3.41 9.60
CA ARG A 143 15.02 -4.72 9.01
C ARG A 143 13.72 -5.45 8.64
N LEU A 144 12.57 -4.99 9.15
CA LEU A 144 11.24 -5.49 8.85
C LEU A 144 10.31 -4.32 8.57
N ILE A 145 9.77 -4.28 7.35
CA ILE A 145 8.79 -3.28 6.92
C ILE A 145 7.41 -3.91 6.81
N ALA A 146 6.44 -3.29 7.46
CA ALA A 146 5.01 -3.50 7.21
C ALA A 146 4.56 -2.53 6.10
N ASN A 147 4.54 -2.99 4.86
CA ASN A 147 4.12 -2.16 3.72
C ASN A 147 2.62 -1.87 3.79
N PRO A 148 2.18 -0.61 3.68
CA PRO A 148 0.77 -0.22 3.84
C PRO A 148 -0.20 -0.94 2.91
N GLY A 149 -1.45 -1.06 3.35
CA GLY A 149 -2.54 -1.47 2.47
C GLY A 149 -2.87 -0.39 1.43
N CYS A 150 -3.46 -0.79 0.31
CA CYS A 150 -3.74 0.13 -0.77
C CYS A 150 -4.74 1.25 -0.37
N TYR A 151 -5.86 0.90 0.23
CA TYR A 151 -6.79 1.92 0.74
C TYR A 151 -6.20 2.78 1.87
N PRO A 152 -5.49 2.19 2.87
CA PRO A 152 -4.80 2.98 3.89
C PRO A 152 -3.82 3.99 3.30
N THR A 153 -2.99 3.60 2.34
CA THR A 153 -2.05 4.53 1.68
C THR A 153 -2.77 5.75 1.13
N CYS A 154 -3.82 5.55 0.33
CA CYS A 154 -4.57 6.66 -0.27
C CYS A 154 -5.29 7.51 0.79
N SER A 155 -5.95 6.86 1.74
CA SER A 155 -6.73 7.52 2.79
C SER A 155 -5.85 8.33 3.72
N ILE A 156 -4.77 7.71 4.21
CA ILE A 156 -3.86 8.38 5.14
C ILE A 156 -3.20 9.58 4.46
N LEU A 157 -2.62 9.42 3.26
CA LEU A 157 -1.98 10.53 2.57
C LEU A 157 -2.94 11.69 2.28
N SER A 158 -4.21 11.41 2.05
CA SER A 158 -5.21 12.48 1.82
C SER A 158 -5.63 13.20 3.09
N ILE A 159 -5.62 12.53 4.26
CA ILE A 159 -6.19 13.05 5.50
C ILE A 159 -5.11 13.51 6.49
N TYR A 160 -3.94 12.87 6.45
CA TYR A 160 -2.85 13.05 7.40
C TYR A 160 -2.47 14.52 7.67
N PRO A 161 -2.35 15.41 6.66
CA PRO A 161 -2.01 16.80 6.93
C PRO A 161 -2.96 17.50 7.90
N LEU A 162 -4.26 17.27 7.74
CA LEU A 162 -5.29 17.90 8.58
C LEU A 162 -5.39 17.24 9.95
N ALA A 163 -5.26 15.93 10.02
CA ALA A 163 -5.22 15.18 11.28
C ALA A 163 -4.01 15.61 12.13
N LYS A 164 -2.82 15.66 11.53
CA LYS A 164 -1.56 16.08 12.19
C LYS A 164 -1.61 17.54 12.67
N ALA A 165 -2.20 18.42 11.88
CA ALA A 165 -2.37 19.84 12.26
C ALA A 165 -3.53 20.05 13.25
N GLY A 166 -4.30 19.01 13.58
CA GLY A 166 -5.41 19.08 14.51
C GLY A 166 -6.59 19.94 14.03
N LEU A 167 -6.79 20.09 12.71
CA LEU A 167 -7.75 21.00 12.11
C LEU A 167 -9.17 20.42 11.94
N ILE A 168 -9.30 19.09 11.97
CA ILE A 168 -10.57 18.40 11.77
C ILE A 168 -11.03 17.70 13.05
N ASP A 169 -12.34 17.55 13.18
CA ASP A 169 -12.96 16.72 14.21
C ASP A 169 -12.94 15.26 13.74
N MET A 170 -12.08 14.46 14.37
CA MET A 170 -11.84 13.06 13.99
C MET A 170 -13.06 12.17 14.21
N ASP A 171 -13.98 12.50 15.12
CA ASP A 171 -15.21 11.75 15.38
C ASP A 171 -16.23 11.88 14.23
N THR A 172 -16.03 12.86 13.34
CA THR A 172 -16.89 13.08 12.17
C THR A 172 -16.31 12.52 10.87
N LEU A 173 -15.17 11.81 10.93
CA LEU A 173 -14.46 11.34 9.76
C LEU A 173 -15.19 10.18 9.08
N ILE A 174 -15.51 10.37 7.80
CA ILE A 174 -16.10 9.37 6.92
C ILE A 174 -15.20 9.26 5.70
N ILE A 175 -14.89 8.01 5.30
CA ILE A 175 -14.11 7.71 4.08
C ILE A 175 -14.95 6.83 3.18
N ASP A 176 -15.28 7.35 2.00
CA ASP A 176 -15.95 6.65 0.92
C ASP A 176 -14.92 6.35 -0.18
N ALA A 177 -14.64 5.06 -0.39
CA ALA A 177 -13.53 4.63 -1.23
C ALA A 177 -13.99 3.74 -2.40
N LYS A 178 -13.35 3.87 -3.56
CA LYS A 178 -13.60 3.08 -4.76
C LYS A 178 -12.30 2.39 -5.18
N SER A 179 -12.37 1.10 -5.54
CA SER A 179 -11.22 0.34 -6.02
C SER A 179 -11.55 -0.47 -7.25
N GLY A 180 -10.59 -0.56 -8.15
CA GLY A 180 -10.60 -1.54 -9.22
C GLY A 180 -10.45 -2.97 -8.69
N THR A 181 -10.85 -3.93 -9.52
CA THR A 181 -10.99 -5.36 -9.18
C THR A 181 -9.66 -6.05 -8.86
N SER A 182 -8.54 -5.56 -9.37
CA SER A 182 -7.22 -6.14 -9.08
C SER A 182 -6.85 -6.08 -7.58
N GLY A 183 -7.47 -5.18 -6.80
CA GLY A 183 -7.31 -5.10 -5.35
C GLY A 183 -7.80 -6.36 -4.61
N ALA A 184 -8.68 -7.15 -5.22
CA ALA A 184 -9.15 -8.42 -4.66
C ALA A 184 -8.15 -9.59 -4.86
N GLY A 185 -7.03 -9.36 -5.57
CA GLY A 185 -6.03 -10.36 -5.91
C GLY A 185 -6.41 -11.25 -7.10
N ARG A 186 -5.47 -12.16 -7.48
CA ARG A 186 -5.63 -13.04 -8.66
C ARG A 186 -6.52 -14.26 -8.42
N GLY A 187 -6.80 -14.59 -7.16
CA GLY A 187 -7.62 -15.75 -6.83
C GLY A 187 -9.02 -15.65 -7.43
N ALA A 188 -9.47 -16.70 -8.15
CA ALA A 188 -10.78 -16.75 -8.77
C ALA A 188 -11.87 -16.79 -7.70
N LYS A 189 -12.76 -15.81 -7.75
CA LYS A 189 -13.98 -15.73 -6.94
C LYS A 189 -15.12 -15.29 -7.83
N VAL A 190 -16.31 -15.85 -7.64
CA VAL A 190 -17.50 -15.51 -8.46
C VAL A 190 -17.69 -14.00 -8.53
N GLN A 191 -17.64 -13.31 -7.41
CA GLN A 191 -17.82 -11.85 -7.32
C GLN A 191 -16.79 -11.00 -8.09
N ASN A 192 -15.69 -11.60 -8.56
CA ASN A 192 -14.63 -10.94 -9.34
C ASN A 192 -14.63 -11.34 -10.82
N LEU A 193 -15.56 -12.20 -11.24
CA LEU A 193 -15.69 -12.58 -12.64
C LEU A 193 -16.16 -11.37 -13.47
N TYR A 194 -15.76 -11.33 -14.75
CA TYR A 194 -16.05 -10.21 -15.64
C TYR A 194 -17.55 -9.87 -15.69
N CYS A 195 -18.42 -10.87 -15.89
CA CYS A 195 -19.86 -10.66 -15.97
C CYS A 195 -20.52 -10.25 -14.64
N GLU A 196 -19.84 -10.47 -13.51
CA GLU A 196 -20.34 -10.08 -12.18
C GLU A 196 -19.93 -8.66 -11.79
N VAL A 197 -18.83 -8.16 -12.37
CA VAL A 197 -18.25 -6.85 -12.06
C VAL A 197 -18.59 -5.80 -13.10
N ASN A 198 -18.65 -6.21 -14.39
CA ASN A 198 -18.88 -5.27 -15.48
C ASN A 198 -20.23 -4.56 -15.32
N GLU A 199 -20.25 -3.24 -15.56
CA GLU A 199 -21.46 -2.40 -15.46
C GLU A 199 -22.13 -2.40 -14.06
N SER A 200 -21.37 -2.75 -12.99
CA SER A 200 -21.87 -2.83 -11.61
C SER A 200 -20.94 -2.13 -10.62
N ILE A 201 -21.51 -1.47 -9.65
CA ILE A 201 -20.81 -0.86 -8.52
C ILE A 201 -21.46 -1.35 -7.23
N LYS A 202 -20.66 -1.83 -6.29
CA LYS A 202 -21.17 -2.29 -4.99
C LYS A 202 -20.26 -1.94 -3.84
N ALA A 203 -20.84 -1.57 -2.71
CA ALA A 203 -20.13 -1.52 -1.43
C ALA A 203 -19.80 -2.94 -0.96
N TYR A 204 -18.68 -3.12 -0.29
CA TYR A 204 -18.30 -4.39 0.32
C TYR A 204 -17.56 -4.16 1.65
N GLY A 205 -17.59 -5.17 2.53
CA GLY A 205 -16.94 -5.05 3.84
C GLY A 205 -17.44 -3.85 4.66
N VAL A 206 -18.70 -3.46 4.51
CA VAL A 206 -19.28 -2.30 5.21
C VAL A 206 -19.18 -2.52 6.71
N ALA A 207 -18.61 -1.55 7.43
CA ALA A 207 -18.30 -1.59 8.86
C ALA A 207 -17.44 -2.81 9.32
N SER A 208 -16.83 -3.55 8.39
CA SER A 208 -16.06 -4.77 8.68
C SER A 208 -14.82 -4.95 7.80
N HIS A 209 -14.45 -3.94 7.03
CA HIS A 209 -13.28 -4.02 6.14
C HIS A 209 -11.98 -3.98 6.93
N ARG A 210 -11.09 -4.93 6.65
CA ARG A 210 -9.82 -5.14 7.38
C ARG A 210 -8.82 -3.98 7.35
N HIS A 211 -8.98 -3.02 6.44
CA HIS A 211 -8.16 -1.80 6.43
C HIS A 211 -8.64 -0.74 7.42
N THR A 212 -9.83 -0.89 8.02
CA THR A 212 -10.35 0.10 8.99
C THR A 212 -9.40 0.32 10.17
N PRO A 213 -8.99 -0.72 10.93
CA PRO A 213 -8.12 -0.52 12.08
C PRO A 213 -6.72 0.01 11.70
N GLU A 214 -6.22 -0.32 10.51
CA GLU A 214 -4.96 0.21 10.00
C GLU A 214 -5.04 1.74 9.78
N ILE A 215 -6.13 2.24 9.19
CA ILE A 215 -6.36 3.68 8.97
C ILE A 215 -6.55 4.38 10.32
N GLU A 216 -7.36 3.82 11.23
CA GLU A 216 -7.62 4.34 12.57
C GLU A 216 -6.33 4.47 13.37
N GLU A 217 -5.48 3.45 13.37
CA GLU A 217 -4.20 3.46 14.09
C GLU A 217 -3.27 4.57 13.59
N GLN A 218 -3.06 4.66 12.27
CA GLN A 218 -2.14 5.64 11.70
C GLN A 218 -2.64 7.09 11.83
N LEU A 219 -3.93 7.32 11.66
CA LEU A 219 -4.53 8.64 11.91
C LEU A 219 -4.59 8.96 13.40
N GLY A 220 -4.70 7.95 14.25
CA GLY A 220 -4.58 8.08 15.70
C GLY A 220 -3.21 8.60 16.12
N TYR A 221 -2.14 8.04 15.55
CA TYR A 221 -0.78 8.57 15.78
C TYR A 221 -0.63 10.00 15.26
N ALA A 222 -1.18 10.31 14.10
CA ALA A 222 -1.12 11.66 13.53
C ALA A 222 -1.84 12.71 14.40
N SER A 223 -3.03 12.39 14.91
CA SER A 223 -3.86 13.29 15.70
C SER A 223 -3.59 13.26 17.21
N SER A 224 -2.72 12.33 17.67
CA SER A 224 -2.46 12.03 19.09
C SER A 224 -3.75 11.72 19.88
N SER A 225 -4.72 11.07 19.22
CA SER A 225 -6.01 10.72 19.81
C SER A 225 -6.50 9.37 19.27
N LYS A 226 -7.39 8.72 20.02
CA LYS A 226 -8.09 7.54 19.50
C LYS A 226 -9.01 7.98 18.36
N VAL A 227 -8.94 7.28 17.25
CA VAL A 227 -9.79 7.52 16.08
C VAL A 227 -10.73 6.34 15.87
N LEU A 228 -12.00 6.63 15.66
CA LEU A 228 -13.00 5.69 15.16
C LEU A 228 -13.66 6.34 13.95
N LEU A 229 -13.66 5.67 12.82
CA LEU A 229 -14.16 6.24 11.57
C LEU A 229 -15.10 5.29 10.82
N ASN A 230 -15.91 5.84 9.94
CA ASN A 230 -16.65 5.04 8.97
C ASN A 230 -15.83 4.91 7.69
N PHE A 231 -15.45 3.66 7.35
CA PHE A 231 -14.79 3.32 6.10
C PHE A 231 -15.71 2.44 5.25
N THR A 232 -16.08 2.92 4.07
CA THR A 232 -16.96 2.18 3.15
C THR A 232 -16.29 2.04 1.78
N PRO A 233 -15.65 0.90 1.50
CA PRO A 233 -15.07 0.64 0.20
C PRO A 233 -16.12 0.15 -0.80
N HIS A 234 -15.89 0.48 -2.08
CA HIS A 234 -16.70 0.02 -3.22
C HIS A 234 -15.82 -0.65 -4.26
N LEU A 235 -16.31 -1.73 -4.83
CA LEU A 235 -15.72 -2.33 -6.02
C LEU A 235 -16.39 -1.70 -7.25
N ILE A 236 -15.55 -1.22 -8.18
CA ILE A 236 -16.02 -0.59 -9.41
C ILE A 236 -15.47 -1.32 -10.64
N PRO A 237 -16.14 -1.23 -11.81
CA PRO A 237 -15.80 -2.02 -13.00
C PRO A 237 -14.59 -1.44 -13.74
N MET A 238 -13.46 -1.41 -13.07
CA MET A 238 -12.16 -1.10 -13.66
C MET A 238 -11.11 -2.08 -13.13
N ASN A 239 -10.01 -2.25 -13.86
CA ASN A 239 -8.94 -3.16 -13.43
C ASN A 239 -8.12 -2.58 -12.27
N ARG A 240 -7.66 -1.34 -12.38
CA ARG A 240 -6.67 -0.73 -11.48
C ARG A 240 -7.13 0.64 -11.03
N GLY A 241 -6.66 1.03 -9.85
CA GLY A 241 -6.82 2.35 -9.29
C GLY A 241 -7.67 2.39 -8.03
N ILE A 242 -7.41 3.37 -7.20
CA ILE A 242 -8.19 3.75 -6.04
C ILE A 242 -8.54 5.22 -6.15
N LEU A 243 -9.78 5.55 -5.82
CA LEU A 243 -10.25 6.91 -5.56
C LEU A 243 -10.91 6.92 -4.19
N ILE A 244 -10.49 7.85 -3.33
CA ILE A 244 -11.17 8.10 -2.06
C ILE A 244 -11.79 9.48 -2.04
N THR A 245 -12.91 9.62 -1.32
CA THR A 245 -13.48 10.90 -0.91
C THR A 245 -13.78 10.81 0.58
N ALA A 246 -13.09 11.63 1.36
CA ALA A 246 -13.26 11.67 2.80
C ALA A 246 -13.90 13.01 3.23
N TYR A 247 -14.68 12.96 4.29
CA TYR A 247 -15.41 14.09 4.82
C TYR A 247 -15.17 14.21 6.31
N ALA A 248 -14.90 15.42 6.79
CA ALA A 248 -14.83 15.73 8.21
C ALA A 248 -15.32 17.16 8.49
N SER A 249 -15.80 17.40 9.69
CA SER A 249 -16.08 18.76 10.17
C SER A 249 -14.76 19.46 10.51
N LEU A 250 -14.60 20.71 10.10
CA LEU A 250 -13.51 21.55 10.59
C LEU A 250 -13.75 21.94 12.04
N LYS A 251 -12.71 22.02 12.84
CA LYS A 251 -12.79 22.54 14.20
C LYS A 251 -13.14 24.04 14.17
N LYS A 252 -13.76 24.52 15.23
CA LYS A 252 -14.16 25.93 15.34
C LYS A 252 -12.97 26.87 15.14
N GLY A 253 -13.14 27.85 14.25
CA GLY A 253 -12.14 28.86 13.96
C GLY A 253 -11.10 28.48 12.90
N VAL A 254 -11.14 27.27 12.38
CA VAL A 254 -10.26 26.84 11.28
C VAL A 254 -10.72 27.48 9.97
N SER A 255 -9.79 28.14 9.28
CA SER A 255 -9.99 28.76 7.97
C SER A 255 -9.57 27.87 6.80
N GLU A 256 -9.98 28.22 5.58
CA GLU A 256 -9.51 27.55 4.35
C GLU A 256 -8.00 27.72 4.16
N GLU A 257 -7.42 28.85 4.60
CA GLU A 257 -5.97 29.08 4.54
C GLU A 257 -5.20 28.16 5.51
N ASP A 258 -5.75 27.84 6.68
CA ASP A 258 -5.15 26.86 7.59
C ASP A 258 -5.13 25.46 6.96
N VAL A 259 -6.23 25.08 6.28
CA VAL A 259 -6.31 23.83 5.53
C VAL A 259 -5.25 23.79 4.42
N LYS A 260 -5.13 24.86 3.62
CA LYS A 260 -4.13 24.97 2.56
C LYS A 260 -2.71 24.82 3.12
N LYS A 261 -2.39 25.55 4.18
CA LYS A 261 -1.06 25.51 4.82
C LYS A 261 -0.72 24.13 5.38
N ALA A 262 -1.69 23.35 5.84
CA ALA A 262 -1.44 22.00 6.33
C ALA A 262 -0.91 21.07 5.19
N TYR A 263 -1.38 21.23 3.96
CA TYR A 263 -0.90 20.45 2.81
C TYR A 263 0.48 20.88 2.30
N ASP A 264 1.06 21.98 2.77
CA ASP A 264 2.47 22.31 2.52
C ASP A 264 3.44 21.25 3.07
N LEU A 265 2.94 20.36 3.93
CA LEU A 265 3.68 19.18 4.37
C LEU A 265 4.22 18.35 3.20
N TYR A 266 3.52 18.34 2.08
CA TYR A 266 3.88 17.54 0.90
C TYR A 266 4.65 18.30 -0.19
N LYS A 267 5.04 19.54 0.05
CA LYS A 267 5.71 20.39 -0.97
C LYS A 267 6.99 19.76 -1.54
N ASP A 268 7.71 18.98 -0.73
CA ASP A 268 8.97 18.34 -1.09
C ASP A 268 8.81 16.83 -1.35
N GLU A 269 7.58 16.28 -1.30
CA GLU A 269 7.28 14.87 -1.53
C GLU A 269 7.09 14.60 -3.02
N TYR A 270 8.01 13.85 -3.62
CA TYR A 270 8.00 13.61 -5.07
C TYR A 270 6.77 12.84 -5.56
N PHE A 271 6.32 11.85 -4.78
CA PHE A 271 5.23 10.97 -5.19
C PHE A 271 3.84 11.43 -4.73
N VAL A 272 3.74 12.45 -3.88
CA VAL A 272 2.45 13.03 -3.47
C VAL A 272 2.27 14.38 -4.16
N ARG A 273 1.28 14.46 -5.02
CA ARG A 273 0.97 15.68 -5.77
C ARG A 273 -0.28 16.35 -5.20
N VAL A 274 -0.10 17.46 -4.50
CA VAL A 274 -1.23 18.32 -4.10
C VAL A 274 -1.69 19.09 -5.33
N LEU A 275 -2.90 18.80 -5.79
CA LEU A 275 -3.42 19.37 -7.02
C LEU A 275 -3.73 20.88 -6.85
N LYS A 276 -3.60 21.62 -7.94
CA LYS A 276 -3.97 23.03 -7.96
C LYS A 276 -5.45 23.20 -7.64
N GLU A 277 -5.79 24.30 -7.02
CA GLU A 277 -7.17 24.65 -6.68
C GLU A 277 -8.11 24.53 -7.90
N GLY A 278 -9.30 23.94 -7.68
CA GLY A 278 -10.28 23.65 -8.72
C GLY A 278 -10.07 22.31 -9.45
N ASN A 279 -8.91 21.64 -9.29
CA ASN A 279 -8.69 20.30 -9.84
C ASN A 279 -9.06 19.21 -8.83
N VAL A 280 -9.48 18.07 -9.34
CA VAL A 280 -9.81 16.89 -8.54
C VAL A 280 -8.98 15.69 -8.98
N PRO A 281 -8.63 14.76 -8.06
CA PRO A 281 -7.91 13.54 -8.40
C PRO A 281 -8.72 12.65 -9.33
N GLU A 282 -8.04 12.04 -10.30
CA GLU A 282 -8.62 11.09 -11.23
C GLU A 282 -7.69 9.89 -11.41
N VAL A 283 -8.22 8.67 -11.37
CA VAL A 283 -7.44 7.44 -11.44
C VAL A 283 -6.58 7.34 -12.71
N ARG A 284 -7.07 7.80 -13.86
CA ARG A 284 -6.30 7.76 -15.12
C ARG A 284 -4.99 8.54 -15.05
N ASN A 285 -4.93 9.59 -14.21
CA ASN A 285 -3.78 10.47 -14.10
C ASN A 285 -2.66 9.91 -13.21
N VAL A 286 -2.89 8.75 -12.56
CA VAL A 286 -1.95 8.09 -11.65
C VAL A 286 -1.72 6.62 -11.99
N LYS A 287 -2.51 6.06 -12.90
CA LYS A 287 -2.48 4.64 -13.29
C LYS A 287 -1.08 4.19 -13.73
N CYS A 288 -0.63 3.03 -13.26
CA CYS A 288 0.66 2.41 -13.54
C CYS A 288 1.89 3.21 -13.03
N SER A 289 1.70 4.23 -12.20
CA SER A 289 2.76 5.04 -11.61
C SER A 289 2.74 5.00 -10.08
N ASN A 290 3.83 5.47 -9.47
CA ASN A 290 3.94 5.57 -8.01
C ASN A 290 3.36 6.89 -7.45
N PHE A 291 2.67 7.68 -8.27
CA PHE A 291 2.07 8.94 -7.83
C PHE A 291 0.76 8.75 -7.08
N VAL A 292 0.54 9.64 -6.12
CA VAL A 292 -0.75 9.88 -5.47
C VAL A 292 -1.13 11.34 -5.73
N ASP A 293 -2.29 11.55 -6.33
CA ASP A 293 -2.90 12.88 -6.42
C ASP A 293 -3.80 13.10 -5.22
N VAL A 294 -3.60 14.21 -4.52
CA VAL A 294 -4.45 14.63 -3.41
C VAL A 294 -5.04 16.02 -3.67
N ALA A 295 -6.26 16.23 -3.24
CA ALA A 295 -6.91 17.54 -3.27
C ALA A 295 -7.86 17.68 -2.08
N TYR A 296 -8.23 18.91 -1.77
CA TYR A 296 -9.20 19.22 -0.75
C TYR A 296 -10.12 20.37 -1.19
N LYS A 297 -11.29 20.42 -0.58
CA LYS A 297 -12.21 21.56 -0.71
C LYS A 297 -12.94 21.80 0.60
N VAL A 298 -12.94 23.02 1.06
CA VAL A 298 -13.78 23.45 2.17
C VAL A 298 -15.16 23.84 1.62
N ASP A 299 -16.23 23.27 2.16
CA ASP A 299 -17.59 23.70 1.88
C ASP A 299 -18.02 24.71 2.97
N PRO A 300 -18.10 26.01 2.65
CA PRO A 300 -18.40 27.02 3.64
C PRO A 300 -19.83 26.95 4.18
N ARG A 301 -20.76 26.31 3.47
CA ARG A 301 -22.16 26.15 3.88
C ARG A 301 -22.32 25.13 5.00
N THR A 302 -21.49 24.07 4.98
CA THR A 302 -21.56 22.96 5.94
C THR A 302 -20.45 22.99 6.97
N HIS A 303 -19.46 23.86 6.77
CA HIS A 303 -18.22 23.92 7.56
C HIS A 303 -17.48 22.59 7.60
N ARG A 304 -17.53 21.86 6.47
CA ARG A 304 -16.83 20.58 6.28
C ARG A 304 -15.71 20.70 5.26
N VAL A 305 -14.67 19.90 5.47
CA VAL A 305 -13.65 19.68 4.46
C VAL A 305 -13.90 18.35 3.75
N ILE A 306 -13.76 18.39 2.43
CA ILE A 306 -13.79 17.22 1.54
C ILE A 306 -12.35 16.98 1.12
N MET A 307 -11.81 15.83 1.48
CA MET A 307 -10.45 15.39 1.15
C MET A 307 -10.54 14.31 0.11
N MET A 308 -9.76 14.40 -0.96
CA MET A 308 -9.84 13.50 -2.10
C MET A 308 -8.45 12.95 -2.41
N GLY A 309 -8.37 11.69 -2.82
CA GLY A 309 -7.13 11.08 -3.27
C GLY A 309 -7.32 10.05 -4.36
N ALA A 310 -6.38 9.97 -5.29
CA ALA A 310 -6.33 8.93 -6.30
C ALA A 310 -4.92 8.36 -6.44
N MET A 311 -4.82 7.04 -6.64
CA MET A 311 -3.56 6.35 -6.91
C MET A 311 -3.78 5.01 -7.61
N ASP A 312 -2.69 4.39 -8.10
CA ASP A 312 -2.72 3.00 -8.56
C ASP A 312 -2.60 2.04 -7.37
N ASN A 313 -3.60 1.18 -7.18
CA ASN A 313 -3.67 0.24 -6.06
C ASN A 313 -2.57 -0.84 -6.06
N LEU A 314 -1.99 -1.17 -7.23
CA LEU A 314 -0.92 -2.17 -7.35
C LEU A 314 0.47 -1.53 -7.30
N VAL A 315 0.61 -0.24 -7.64
CA VAL A 315 1.90 0.46 -7.61
C VAL A 315 2.06 1.17 -6.26
N LYS A 316 1.61 2.42 -6.12
CA LYS A 316 1.74 3.14 -4.84
C LYS A 316 0.99 2.44 -3.70
N GLY A 317 -0.08 1.73 -4.01
CA GLY A 317 -0.85 0.94 -3.04
C GLY A 317 -0.21 -0.39 -2.64
N ALA A 318 0.87 -0.84 -3.29
CA ALA A 318 1.50 -2.13 -3.03
C ALA A 318 2.98 -2.15 -3.46
N ALA A 319 3.28 -2.57 -4.70
CA ALA A 319 4.63 -2.85 -5.17
C ALA A 319 5.53 -1.61 -5.22
N GLY A 320 5.02 -0.48 -5.71
CA GLY A 320 5.81 0.75 -5.81
C GLY A 320 6.18 1.32 -4.44
N GLN A 321 5.24 1.28 -3.48
CA GLN A 321 5.52 1.65 -2.08
C GLN A 321 6.57 0.72 -1.47
N ALA A 322 6.51 -0.59 -1.74
CA ALA A 322 7.48 -1.56 -1.25
C ALA A 322 8.89 -1.31 -1.83
N ILE A 323 8.98 -0.96 -3.12
CA ILE A 323 10.26 -0.61 -3.76
C ILE A 323 10.79 0.73 -3.24
N GLN A 324 9.92 1.72 -3.00
CA GLN A 324 10.30 2.98 -2.36
C GLN A 324 10.88 2.74 -0.95
N ASN A 325 10.27 1.85 -0.16
CA ASN A 325 10.81 1.40 1.12
C ASN A 325 12.19 0.77 0.95
N MET A 326 12.35 -0.17 0.01
CA MET A 326 13.65 -0.80 -0.28
C MET A 326 14.72 0.26 -0.61
N ASN A 327 14.41 1.20 -1.48
CA ASN A 327 15.36 2.25 -1.86
C ASN A 327 15.88 3.01 -0.63
N ILE A 328 14.98 3.42 0.26
CA ILE A 328 15.33 4.13 1.50
C ILE A 328 16.17 3.23 2.43
N MET A 329 15.75 1.96 2.63
CA MET A 329 16.46 0.99 3.48
C MET A 329 17.90 0.72 3.03
N PHE A 330 18.18 0.86 1.73
CA PHE A 330 19.52 0.67 1.15
C PHE A 330 20.24 1.97 0.80
N GLY A 331 19.71 3.13 1.23
CA GLY A 331 20.33 4.44 1.03
C GLY A 331 20.34 4.93 -0.42
N LEU A 332 19.44 4.42 -1.26
CA LEU A 332 19.22 4.90 -2.62
C LEU A 332 18.26 6.10 -2.62
N ASP A 333 18.26 6.88 -3.70
CA ASP A 333 17.18 7.84 -3.96
C ASP A 333 15.86 7.06 -4.05
N GLU A 334 14.87 7.46 -3.26
CA GLU A 334 13.57 6.78 -3.17
C GLU A 334 12.82 6.68 -4.51
N LYS A 335 13.16 7.53 -5.48
CA LYS A 335 12.59 7.53 -6.83
C LYS A 335 13.21 6.49 -7.77
N THR A 336 14.34 5.89 -7.40
CA THR A 336 15.08 4.96 -8.28
C THR A 336 14.18 3.82 -8.73
N GLY A 337 14.12 3.57 -10.04
CA GLY A 337 13.26 2.54 -10.65
C GLY A 337 11.75 2.83 -10.63
N LEU A 338 11.30 3.97 -10.08
CA LEU A 338 9.88 4.30 -9.91
C LEU A 338 9.42 5.52 -10.73
N MET A 339 10.30 6.14 -11.50
CA MET A 339 10.02 7.38 -12.24
C MET A 339 9.25 7.14 -13.56
N LEU A 340 8.24 6.30 -13.53
CA LEU A 340 7.38 6.07 -14.69
C LEU A 340 6.24 7.09 -14.73
N ALA A 341 6.04 7.69 -15.89
CA ALA A 341 4.84 8.50 -16.15
C ALA A 341 3.58 7.62 -16.09
N PRO A 342 2.45 8.17 -15.61
CA PRO A 342 1.17 7.44 -15.67
C PRO A 342 0.82 7.02 -17.09
N ALA A 343 0.23 5.82 -17.21
CA ALA A 343 -0.31 5.35 -18.49
C ALA A 343 -1.63 6.06 -18.79
N VAL A 344 -1.69 6.77 -19.92
CA VAL A 344 -2.87 7.59 -20.28
C VAL A 344 -4.09 6.73 -20.70
N LEU A 345 -3.88 5.54 -21.27
CA LEU A 345 -4.92 4.65 -21.80
C LEU A 345 -4.90 3.29 -21.10
#